data_d9d17e5405bd33aa708913f85c26db50
#
_entry.id   d9d17e5405bd33aa708913f85c26db50
#
_cell.length_a   1.000
_cell.length_b   1.000
_cell.length_c   1.000
_cell.angle_alpha   90.00
_cell.angle_beta   90.00
_cell.angle_gamma   90.00
#
_symmetry.space_group_name_H-M   'P 1'
#
loop_
_entity.id
_entity.type
_entity.pdbx_description
1 polymer ?
#
loop_
_entity_poly.entity_id
_entity_poly.type
_entity_poly.pdbx_seq_one_letter_code
_entity_poly.pdbx_strand_id
1 'polypeptide(L)'
;FVLATQNPIEQEGTYPLPEAQLDRFMFNIWVDYPSYQEELAIVKSSTSDQIVELQTVLNAQQIIDYQALIRRIPVPENVLEYAVTLVAKTRHKDPLAPQITKDFITWGAGPRASQNLVIAAKCHAALNGKYSPDIEDVKAVAKAILRHRLVRNYRAEAEGYSMDAIIDALL
;
A
#
# COMPACT_ATOMS: atom_id res chain seq x y z
N PHE A 1 0.36 13.37 9.79
CA PHE A 1 0.34 11.91 9.66
C PHE A 1 -1.03 11.41 10.14
N VAL A 2 -1.72 10.62 9.31
CA VAL A 2 -3.06 10.10 9.60
C VAL A 2 -2.99 8.57 9.51
N LEU A 3 -3.38 7.91 10.60
CA LEU A 3 -3.63 6.46 10.66
C LEU A 3 -5.12 6.26 10.85
N ALA A 4 -5.70 5.34 10.09
CA ALA A 4 -7.07 4.89 10.27
C ALA A 4 -7.07 3.37 10.32
N THR A 5 -7.87 2.80 11.23
CA THR A 5 -8.11 1.36 11.31
C THR A 5 -9.52 1.06 10.85
N GLN A 6 -9.69 -0.07 10.17
CA GLN A 6 -10.99 -0.55 9.75
C GLN A 6 -11.08 -2.03 10.11
N ASN A 7 -12.11 -2.41 10.86
CA ASN A 7 -12.39 -3.80 11.16
C ASN A 7 -13.44 -4.32 10.16
N PRO A 8 -13.13 -5.28 9.30
CA PRO A 8 -14.08 -5.80 8.33
C PRO A 8 -15.27 -6.55 8.96
N ILE A 9 -15.15 -7.00 10.21
CA ILE A 9 -16.22 -7.73 10.93
C ILE A 9 -17.26 -6.76 11.51
N GLU A 10 -16.87 -5.53 11.87
CA GLU A 10 -17.75 -4.53 12.47
C GLU A 10 -18.53 -3.69 11.44
N GLN A 11 -18.89 -4.28 10.30
CA GLN A 11 -19.60 -3.55 9.23
C GLN A 11 -21.10 -3.39 9.48
N GLU A 12 -21.68 -4.01 10.50
CA GLU A 12 -23.06 -3.75 10.90
C GLU A 12 -23.20 -2.33 11.48
N GLY A 13 -23.84 -1.45 10.71
CA GLY A 13 -24.10 -0.05 11.10
C GLY A 13 -23.04 0.97 10.67
N THR A 14 -21.96 0.56 9.99
CA THR A 14 -20.97 1.49 9.42
C THR A 14 -20.97 1.41 7.89
N TYR A 15 -20.84 2.57 7.24
CA TYR A 15 -20.66 2.61 5.79
C TYR A 15 -19.15 2.53 5.46
N PRO A 16 -18.73 1.69 4.49
CA PRO A 16 -17.35 1.70 4.03
C PRO A 16 -16.99 3.09 3.48
N LEU A 17 -15.75 3.51 3.67
CA LEU A 17 -15.28 4.77 3.11
C LEU A 17 -15.44 4.73 1.58
N PRO A 18 -15.98 5.80 0.96
CA PRO A 18 -16.04 5.90 -0.49
C PRO A 18 -14.65 5.77 -1.12
N GLU A 19 -14.56 5.14 -2.29
CA GLU A 19 -13.30 4.89 -3.02
C GLU A 19 -12.46 6.17 -3.20
N ALA A 20 -13.12 7.31 -3.48
CA ALA A 20 -12.46 8.60 -3.60
C ALA A 20 -11.81 9.09 -2.30
N GLN A 21 -12.28 8.64 -1.14
CA GLN A 21 -11.65 8.92 0.15
C GLN A 21 -10.52 7.94 0.44
N LEU A 22 -10.70 6.66 0.10
CA LEU A 22 -9.65 5.63 0.22
C LEU A 22 -8.42 5.97 -0.63
N ASP A 23 -8.60 6.50 -1.84
CA ASP A 23 -7.49 6.94 -2.72
C ASP A 23 -6.56 7.99 -2.07
N ARG A 24 -7.03 8.71 -1.04
CA ARG A 24 -6.22 9.72 -0.33
C ARG A 24 -5.22 9.10 0.65
N PHE A 25 -5.47 7.89 1.13
CA PHE A 25 -4.52 7.17 1.96
C PHE A 25 -3.37 6.62 1.11
N MET A 26 -2.15 6.76 1.60
CA MET A 26 -0.97 6.29 0.87
C MET A 26 -0.93 4.77 0.78
N PHE A 27 -1.14 4.09 1.90
CA PHE A 27 -1.07 2.64 2.04
C PHE A 27 -2.37 2.06 2.55
N ASN A 28 -2.67 0.85 2.12
CA ASN A 28 -3.61 -0.07 2.73
C ASN A 28 -2.82 -1.30 3.19
N ILE A 29 -2.73 -1.49 4.50
CA ILE A 29 -1.96 -2.56 5.13
C ILE A 29 -2.96 -3.54 5.74
N TRP A 30 -2.88 -4.79 5.32
CA TRP A 30 -3.67 -5.87 5.90
C TRP A 30 -2.96 -6.41 7.12
N VAL A 31 -3.71 -6.54 8.21
CA VAL A 31 -3.28 -7.19 9.44
C VAL A 31 -4.15 -8.42 9.60
N ASP A 32 -3.53 -9.58 9.56
CA ASP A 32 -4.18 -10.87 9.74
C ASP A 32 -4.21 -11.27 11.22
N TYR A 33 -4.89 -12.36 11.53
CA TYR A 33 -4.87 -12.92 12.88
C TYR A 33 -3.44 -13.31 13.28
N PRO A 34 -3.09 -13.12 14.56
CA PRO A 34 -1.79 -13.55 15.07
C PRO A 34 -1.67 -15.08 15.00
N SER A 35 -0.46 -15.57 14.84
CA SER A 35 -0.16 -16.98 15.05
C SER A 35 -0.39 -17.38 16.52
N TYR A 36 -0.53 -18.68 16.79
CA TYR A 36 -0.72 -19.18 18.17
C TYR A 36 0.36 -18.65 19.14
N GLN A 37 1.61 -18.58 18.73
CA GLN A 37 2.71 -18.09 19.58
C GLN A 37 2.61 -16.59 19.85
N GLU A 38 2.24 -15.82 18.84
CA GLU A 38 2.01 -14.37 18.98
C GLU A 38 0.79 -14.09 19.87
N GLU A 39 -0.30 -14.83 19.70
CA GLU A 39 -1.50 -14.70 20.54
C GLU A 39 -1.18 -15.04 21.99
N LEU A 40 -0.41 -16.11 22.25
CA LEU A 40 0.06 -16.46 23.58
C LEU A 40 0.91 -15.35 24.20
N ALA A 41 1.78 -14.70 23.41
CA ALA A 41 2.58 -13.56 23.87
C ALA A 41 1.71 -12.35 24.18
N ILE A 42 0.70 -12.04 23.33
CA ILE A 42 -0.27 -10.96 23.56
C ILE A 42 -1.03 -11.19 24.86
N VAL A 43 -1.56 -12.40 25.09
CA VAL A 43 -2.31 -12.71 26.32
C VAL A 43 -1.42 -12.53 27.54
N LYS A 44 -0.18 -13.05 27.52
CA LYS A 44 0.76 -12.91 28.65
C LYS A 44 1.08 -11.45 28.95
N SER A 45 1.29 -10.62 27.94
CA SER A 45 1.65 -9.21 28.12
C SER A 45 0.45 -8.36 28.54
N SER A 46 -0.73 -8.59 27.96
CA SER A 46 -1.93 -7.77 28.21
C SER A 46 -2.68 -8.10 29.50
N THR A 47 -2.47 -9.31 30.05
CA THR A 47 -3.09 -9.74 31.31
C THR A 47 -2.15 -9.66 32.52
N SER A 48 -0.91 -9.22 32.31
CA SER A 48 0.06 -9.01 33.41
C SER A 48 -0.05 -7.59 33.96
N ASP A 49 0.39 -7.40 35.19
CA ASP A 49 0.45 -6.10 35.88
C ASP A 49 1.70 -5.27 35.43
N GLN A 50 2.22 -5.53 34.24
CA GLN A 50 3.38 -4.82 33.71
C GLN A 50 2.95 -3.53 33.00
N ILE A 51 3.38 -2.40 33.52
CA ILE A 51 3.25 -1.10 32.86
C ILE A 51 4.43 -0.94 31.90
N VAL A 52 4.15 -0.90 30.61
CA VAL A 52 5.18 -0.62 29.61
C VAL A 52 5.38 0.89 29.48
N GLU A 53 6.54 1.39 29.89
CA GLU A 53 6.92 2.79 29.67
C GLU A 53 7.30 2.98 28.19
N LEU A 54 6.53 3.82 27.51
CA LEU A 54 6.81 4.19 26.11
C LEU A 54 7.84 5.31 26.06
N GLN A 55 8.88 5.13 25.26
CA GLN A 55 9.87 6.16 25.00
C GLN A 55 9.59 6.84 23.65
N THR A 56 9.75 8.17 23.60
CA THR A 56 9.64 8.92 22.35
C THR A 56 10.85 8.63 21.47
N VAL A 57 10.64 7.97 20.34
CA VAL A 57 11.71 7.64 19.37
C VAL A 57 11.95 8.79 18.39
N LEU A 58 10.88 9.47 17.97
CA LEU A 58 10.92 10.59 17.02
C LEU A 58 10.04 11.74 17.50
N ASN A 59 10.49 12.96 17.31
CA ASN A 59 9.67 14.16 17.51
C ASN A 59 9.06 14.66 16.18
N ALA A 60 8.12 15.60 16.28
CA ALA A 60 7.41 16.15 15.12
C ALA A 60 8.37 16.81 14.10
N GLN A 61 9.40 17.52 14.58
CA GLN A 61 10.37 18.18 13.68
C GLN A 61 11.18 17.17 12.89
N GLN A 62 11.65 16.09 13.53
CA GLN A 62 12.36 15.02 12.85
C GLN A 62 11.51 14.35 11.75
N ILE A 63 10.20 14.17 12.00
CA ILE A 63 9.29 13.64 10.97
C ILE A 63 9.21 14.57 9.77
N ILE A 64 9.10 15.88 9.99
CA ILE A 64 9.05 16.87 8.92
C ILE A 64 10.37 16.89 8.14
N ASP A 65 11.51 16.83 8.84
CA ASP A 65 12.82 16.80 8.22
C ASP A 65 13.04 15.56 7.36
N TYR A 66 12.59 14.38 7.82
CA TYR A 66 12.64 13.16 7.03
C TYR A 66 11.71 13.22 5.80
N GLN A 67 10.52 13.81 5.92
CA GLN A 67 9.65 14.01 4.76
C GLN A 67 10.32 14.90 3.70
N ALA A 68 11.01 15.96 4.13
CA ALA A 68 11.77 16.83 3.23
C ALA A 68 12.97 16.11 2.61
N LEU A 69 13.67 15.29 3.38
CA LEU A 69 14.80 14.49 2.90
C LEU A 69 14.38 13.51 1.82
N ILE A 70 13.32 12.73 2.05
CA ILE A 70 12.80 11.75 1.08
C ILE A 70 12.44 12.42 -0.25
N ARG A 71 11.85 13.61 -0.22
CA ARG A 71 11.53 14.34 -1.45
C ARG A 71 12.76 14.72 -2.28
N ARG A 72 13.92 14.93 -1.66
CA ARG A 72 15.18 15.28 -2.32
C ARG A 72 15.93 14.10 -2.94
N ILE A 73 15.57 12.86 -2.58
CA ILE A 73 16.19 11.66 -3.18
C ILE A 73 15.94 11.68 -4.70
N PRO A 74 16.99 11.60 -5.53
CA PRO A 74 16.84 11.54 -6.97
C PRO A 74 16.17 10.23 -7.39
N VAL A 75 15.45 10.27 -8.51
CA VAL A 75 14.80 9.08 -9.09
C VAL A 75 15.22 8.98 -10.56
N PRO A 76 15.76 7.85 -10.98
CA PRO A 76 16.07 7.60 -12.39
C PRO A 76 14.80 7.60 -13.25
N GLU A 77 14.90 8.06 -14.49
CA GLU A 77 13.77 8.17 -15.42
C GLU A 77 13.06 6.82 -15.66
N ASN A 78 13.83 5.75 -15.82
CA ASN A 78 13.28 4.39 -16.00
C ASN A 78 12.42 3.92 -14.81
N VAL A 79 12.68 4.39 -13.60
CA VAL A 79 11.87 4.08 -12.40
C VAL A 79 10.57 4.88 -12.40
N LEU A 80 10.63 6.16 -12.83
CA LEU A 80 9.44 6.98 -13.03
C LEU A 80 8.53 6.38 -14.10
N GLU A 81 9.10 6.03 -15.25
CA GLU A 81 8.38 5.39 -16.37
C GLU A 81 7.76 4.05 -15.94
N TYR A 82 8.49 3.23 -15.17
CA TYR A 82 7.97 1.99 -14.64
C TYR A 82 6.76 2.21 -13.74
N ALA A 83 6.84 3.15 -12.79
CA ALA A 83 5.74 3.45 -11.87
C ALA A 83 4.49 3.95 -12.62
N VAL A 84 4.66 4.82 -13.62
CA VAL A 84 3.55 5.32 -14.45
C VAL A 84 2.97 4.21 -15.31
N THR A 85 3.81 3.39 -15.95
CA THR A 85 3.40 2.25 -16.77
C THR A 85 2.65 1.22 -15.95
N LEU A 86 3.11 0.89 -14.74
CA LEU A 86 2.42 -0.02 -13.83
C LEU A 86 1.00 0.45 -13.53
N VAL A 87 0.84 1.74 -13.23
CA VAL A 87 -0.50 2.33 -12.98
C VAL A 87 -1.35 2.35 -14.25
N ALA A 88 -0.78 2.66 -15.42
CA ALA A 88 -1.49 2.61 -16.70
C ALA A 88 -2.01 1.20 -17.01
N LYS A 89 -1.20 0.17 -16.77
CA LYS A 89 -1.60 -1.25 -16.91
C LYS A 89 -2.82 -1.63 -16.06
N THR A 90 -3.13 -0.92 -14.98
CA THR A 90 -4.33 -1.19 -14.16
C THR A 90 -5.62 -0.71 -14.80
N ARG A 91 -5.57 0.14 -15.82
CA ARG A 91 -6.73 0.79 -16.46
C ARG A 91 -7.17 -0.02 -17.68
N HIS A 92 -8.32 -0.70 -17.60
CA HIS A 92 -8.78 -1.63 -18.64
C HIS A 92 -8.93 -1.01 -20.05
N LYS A 93 -9.10 0.30 -20.16
CA LYS A 93 -9.19 1.05 -21.45
C LYS A 93 -7.84 1.53 -21.98
N ASP A 94 -6.78 1.39 -21.18
CA ASP A 94 -5.44 1.82 -21.58
C ASP A 94 -4.86 0.83 -22.62
N PRO A 95 -4.16 1.30 -23.66
CA PRO A 95 -3.48 0.41 -24.61
C PRO A 95 -2.46 -0.51 -23.97
N LEU A 96 -1.85 -0.11 -22.85
CA LEU A 96 -0.88 -0.89 -22.08
C LEU A 96 -1.51 -1.95 -21.18
N ALA A 97 -2.86 -1.96 -21.04
CA ALA A 97 -3.55 -2.89 -20.17
C ALA A 97 -3.39 -4.34 -20.66
N PRO A 98 -2.81 -5.24 -19.84
CA PRO A 98 -2.74 -6.66 -20.15
C PRO A 98 -4.13 -7.31 -20.05
N GLN A 99 -4.23 -8.55 -20.55
CA GLN A 99 -5.50 -9.26 -20.60
C GLN A 99 -6.13 -9.45 -19.21
N ILE A 100 -5.32 -9.71 -18.19
CA ILE A 100 -5.79 -9.86 -16.80
C ILE A 100 -6.51 -8.61 -16.27
N THR A 101 -6.02 -7.41 -16.64
CA THR A 101 -6.70 -6.15 -16.30
C THR A 101 -8.03 -6.02 -17.03
N LYS A 102 -8.05 -6.32 -18.32
CA LYS A 102 -9.28 -6.24 -19.14
C LYS A 102 -10.35 -7.21 -18.66
N ASP A 103 -9.93 -8.39 -18.21
CA ASP A 103 -10.84 -9.45 -17.74
C ASP A 103 -11.36 -9.22 -16.32
N PHE A 104 -10.55 -8.62 -15.42
CA PHE A 104 -10.81 -8.66 -13.98
C PHE A 104 -10.90 -7.31 -13.27
N ILE A 105 -10.51 -6.20 -13.92
CA ILE A 105 -10.55 -4.86 -13.30
C ILE A 105 -11.65 -4.00 -13.92
N THR A 106 -12.57 -3.50 -13.07
CA THR A 106 -13.59 -2.51 -13.45
C THR A 106 -13.00 -1.10 -13.43
N TRP A 107 -12.28 -0.76 -12.36
CA TRP A 107 -11.66 0.56 -12.20
C TRP A 107 -10.20 0.42 -11.82
N GLY A 108 -9.34 1.05 -12.62
CA GLY A 108 -7.89 1.15 -12.38
C GLY A 108 -7.52 2.39 -11.57
N ALA A 109 -6.26 2.43 -11.13
CA ALA A 109 -5.74 3.49 -10.29
C ALA A 109 -5.55 4.82 -11.04
N GLY A 110 -5.74 5.92 -10.31
CA GLY A 110 -5.49 7.29 -10.78
C GLY A 110 -4.01 7.71 -10.65
N PRO A 111 -3.66 8.94 -11.11
CA PRO A 111 -2.28 9.45 -11.07
C PRO A 111 -1.67 9.53 -9.65
N ARG A 112 -2.49 9.64 -8.61
CA ARG A 112 -2.03 9.63 -7.22
C ARG A 112 -1.32 8.33 -6.87
N ALA A 113 -1.70 7.21 -7.47
CA ALA A 113 -1.01 5.94 -7.29
C ALA A 113 0.45 6.01 -7.78
N SER A 114 0.71 6.57 -8.98
CA SER A 114 2.07 6.75 -9.49
C SER A 114 2.91 7.64 -8.58
N GLN A 115 2.33 8.74 -8.09
CA GLN A 115 3.00 9.64 -7.15
C GLN A 115 3.38 8.92 -5.85
N ASN A 116 2.45 8.15 -5.29
CA ASN A 116 2.68 7.39 -4.05
C ASN A 116 3.69 6.27 -4.26
N LEU A 117 3.66 5.57 -5.39
CA LEU A 117 4.66 4.54 -5.73
C LEU A 117 6.08 5.12 -5.73
N VAL A 118 6.28 6.27 -6.36
CA VAL A 118 7.60 6.91 -6.42
C VAL A 118 8.05 7.39 -5.04
N ILE A 119 7.18 8.03 -4.25
CA ILE A 119 7.53 8.50 -2.91
C ILE A 119 7.84 7.31 -1.97
N ALA A 120 7.03 6.26 -2.03
CA ALA A 120 7.24 5.07 -1.21
C ALA A 120 8.50 4.30 -1.61
N ALA A 121 8.80 4.20 -2.92
CA ALA A 121 10.04 3.60 -3.41
C ALA A 121 11.27 4.36 -2.92
N LYS A 122 11.23 5.71 -2.87
CA LYS A 122 12.30 6.50 -2.25
C LYS A 122 12.49 6.15 -0.78
N CYS A 123 11.40 6.03 -0.02
CA CYS A 123 11.47 5.63 1.38
C CYS A 123 12.05 4.22 1.53
N HIS A 124 11.56 3.27 0.73
CA HIS A 124 12.05 1.89 0.75
C HIS A 124 13.53 1.80 0.42
N ALA A 125 13.98 2.50 -0.61
CA ALA A 125 15.40 2.59 -0.97
C ALA A 125 16.25 3.17 0.17
N ALA A 126 15.82 4.31 0.77
CA ALA A 126 16.53 4.94 1.87
C ALA A 126 16.65 4.04 3.10
N LEU A 127 15.59 3.33 3.47
CA LEU A 127 15.59 2.36 4.58
C LEU A 127 16.53 1.17 4.32
N ASN A 128 16.75 0.84 3.05
CA ASN A 128 17.69 -0.21 2.63
C ASN A 128 19.11 0.34 2.31
N GLY A 129 19.42 1.58 2.70
CA GLY A 129 20.75 2.18 2.54
C GLY A 129 21.09 2.58 1.09
N LYS A 130 20.10 2.68 0.20
CA LYS A 130 20.28 3.11 -1.18
C LYS A 130 20.15 4.64 -1.29
N TYR A 131 20.91 5.24 -2.18
CA TYR A 131 20.84 6.69 -2.47
C TYR A 131 19.77 7.06 -3.51
N SER A 132 19.22 6.08 -4.20
CA SER A 132 18.21 6.23 -5.26
C SER A 132 17.38 4.95 -5.35
N PRO A 133 16.06 5.04 -5.60
CA PRO A 133 15.23 3.86 -5.81
C PRO A 133 15.52 3.19 -7.15
N ASP A 134 15.24 1.90 -7.20
CA ASP A 134 15.18 1.09 -8.42
C ASP A 134 13.78 0.49 -8.62
N ILE A 135 13.60 -0.31 -9.66
CA ILE A 135 12.31 -0.95 -9.99
C ILE A 135 11.86 -1.90 -8.87
N GLU A 136 12.80 -2.59 -8.21
CA GLU A 136 12.45 -3.52 -7.12
C GLU A 136 11.90 -2.77 -5.90
N ASP A 137 12.35 -1.53 -5.65
CA ASP A 137 11.78 -0.69 -4.60
C ASP A 137 10.32 -0.30 -4.91
N VAL A 138 9.98 -0.08 -6.19
CA VAL A 138 8.59 0.16 -6.62
C VAL A 138 7.74 -1.09 -6.45
N LYS A 139 8.24 -2.26 -6.86
CA LYS A 139 7.53 -3.54 -6.70
C LYS A 139 7.25 -3.85 -5.24
N ALA A 140 8.22 -3.63 -4.36
CA ALA A 140 8.11 -3.90 -2.94
C ALA A 140 6.92 -3.17 -2.26
N VAL A 141 6.60 -1.96 -2.72
CA VAL A 141 5.52 -1.14 -2.15
C VAL A 141 4.20 -1.19 -2.93
N ALA A 142 4.21 -1.81 -4.12
CA ALA A 142 3.09 -1.76 -5.07
C ALA A 142 1.77 -2.29 -4.49
N LYS A 143 1.77 -3.45 -3.85
CA LYS A 143 0.56 -4.04 -3.27
C LYS A 143 -0.12 -3.12 -2.27
N ALA A 144 0.64 -2.63 -1.29
CA ALA A 144 0.11 -1.75 -0.26
C ALA A 144 -0.45 -0.43 -0.81
N ILE A 145 0.02 0.02 -1.97
CA ILE A 145 -0.42 1.25 -2.62
C ILE A 145 -1.61 1.01 -3.55
N LEU A 146 -1.66 -0.12 -4.25
CA LEU A 146 -2.65 -0.36 -5.29
C LEU A 146 -3.93 -1.03 -4.80
N ARG A 147 -3.88 -1.86 -3.73
CA ARG A 147 -5.02 -2.67 -3.27
C ARG A 147 -6.33 -1.91 -3.14
N HIS A 148 -6.29 -0.74 -2.55
CA HIS A 148 -7.47 0.08 -2.25
C HIS A 148 -7.82 1.08 -3.37
N ARG A 149 -7.11 1.02 -4.49
CA ARG A 149 -7.29 1.88 -5.66
C ARG A 149 -7.82 1.16 -6.88
N LEU A 150 -7.86 -0.16 -6.81
CA LEU A 150 -8.35 -1.02 -7.87
C LEU A 150 -9.68 -1.64 -7.45
N VAL A 151 -10.61 -1.73 -8.39
CA VAL A 151 -11.90 -2.38 -8.18
C VAL A 151 -12.00 -3.58 -9.12
N ARG A 152 -12.12 -4.76 -8.53
CA ARG A 152 -12.37 -6.01 -9.27
C ARG A 152 -13.79 -5.99 -9.83
N ASN A 153 -13.99 -6.73 -10.92
CA ASN A 153 -15.31 -7.01 -11.42
C ASN A 153 -15.86 -8.31 -10.81
N TYR A 154 -17.14 -8.60 -11.08
CA TYR A 154 -17.81 -9.81 -10.60
C TYR A 154 -17.13 -11.09 -11.08
N ARG A 155 -16.56 -11.10 -12.30
CA ARG A 155 -15.85 -12.26 -12.84
C ARG A 155 -14.61 -12.61 -12.01
N ALA A 156 -13.84 -11.62 -11.58
CA ALA A 156 -12.68 -11.84 -10.70
C ALA A 156 -13.10 -12.49 -9.37
N GLU A 157 -14.22 -12.08 -8.82
CA GLU A 157 -14.77 -12.66 -7.59
C GLU A 157 -15.23 -14.10 -7.80
N ALA A 158 -15.98 -14.35 -8.87
CA ALA A 158 -16.49 -15.68 -9.23
C ALA A 158 -15.36 -16.70 -9.51
N GLU A 159 -14.26 -16.25 -10.14
CA GLU A 159 -13.10 -17.08 -10.45
C GLU A 159 -12.08 -17.14 -9.29
N GLY A 160 -12.33 -16.46 -8.17
CA GLY A 160 -11.49 -16.50 -6.96
C GLY A 160 -10.17 -15.73 -7.06
N TYR A 161 -10.03 -14.79 -8.01
CA TYR A 161 -8.84 -13.96 -8.10
C TYR A 161 -8.78 -12.94 -6.97
N SER A 162 -7.74 -13.00 -6.13
CA SER A 162 -7.48 -11.97 -5.14
C SER A 162 -6.92 -10.70 -5.80
N MET A 163 -7.09 -9.55 -5.13
CA MET A 163 -6.51 -8.29 -5.63
C MET A 163 -4.97 -8.39 -5.71
N ASP A 164 -4.35 -9.03 -4.74
CA ASP A 164 -2.90 -9.21 -4.71
C ASP A 164 -2.40 -10.08 -5.87
N ALA A 165 -3.13 -11.15 -6.22
CA ALA A 165 -2.77 -11.99 -7.36
C ALA A 165 -2.85 -11.21 -8.69
N ILE A 166 -3.84 -10.33 -8.83
CA ILE A 166 -3.94 -9.45 -10.01
C ILE A 166 -2.77 -8.47 -10.04
N ILE A 167 -2.42 -7.84 -8.91
CA ILE A 167 -1.30 -6.90 -8.83
C ILE A 167 0.02 -7.63 -9.13
N ASP A 168 0.24 -8.83 -8.60
CA ASP A 168 1.44 -9.63 -8.88
C ASP A 168 1.63 -9.91 -10.38
N ALA A 169 0.54 -10.15 -11.09
CA ALA A 169 0.58 -10.37 -12.53
C ALA A 169 0.87 -9.09 -13.35
N LEU A 170 0.82 -7.91 -12.74
CA LEU A 170 1.15 -6.62 -13.38
C LEU A 170 2.61 -6.23 -13.18
N LEU A 171 3.26 -6.74 -12.12
CA LEU A 171 4.64 -6.43 -11.72
C LEU A 171 5.66 -7.11 -12.63
#